data_ac43c1161aed04a0c4bea8abcd0c93cc
#
_entry.id   ac43c1161aed04a0c4bea8abcd0c93cc
#
_cell.length_a   1.000
_cell.length_b   1.000
_cell.length_c   1.000
_cell.angle_alpha   90.00
_cell.angle_beta   90.00
_cell.angle_gamma   90.00
#
_symmetry.space_group_name_H-M   'P 1'
#
loop_
_entity.id
_entity.type
_entity.pdbx_description
1 polymer ?
#
loop_
_entity_poly.entity_id
_entity_poly.type
_entity_poly.pdbx_seq_one_letter_code
_entity_poly.pdbx_strand_id
1 'polypeptide(L)'
;MQRVSGGYYDGRRFRRGTVGWEDGVIVETTSGLAREPLAKGLIIPPLWNAHTHLGDAVVTRELSGSIEELVAPPRGLKHRVLARARDQDVIRAMRRALVTALNAGTGGVIDFREGGIKGLKLVYRALLGLPTRAAVLGRPSGLTFNRREVSALLRACDGIGVSSYIDWPAGELRKLAAHAAQAGKSFATHCSERVREDIDAVLELKPTFLVHMIHATDSDLERCAEARVPVVICPRSNAFFGMTPDVPRLLRAGIEVWLGTDNAMISTPSLLREMEFAYRIARLRGGVPAMEILEMALRGRRFVDPKATTGIRVGNPADLVVFALPDGEHGFASLLRAVEADIALVVSGGIARRPPLPSEEPTGTKRLRPRRAQRTSR
;
A
#
# COMPACT_ATOMS: atom_id res chain seq x y z
N MET A 1 28.31 6.43 -11.48
CA MET A 1 26.95 6.38 -12.06
C MET A 1 26.56 4.93 -12.36
N GLN A 2 25.43 4.46 -11.83
CA GLN A 2 24.85 3.13 -12.10
C GLN A 2 23.76 3.24 -13.17
N ARG A 3 23.52 2.16 -13.93
CA ARG A 3 22.59 2.18 -15.07
C ARG A 3 21.80 0.87 -15.19
N VAL A 4 20.56 1.00 -15.66
CA VAL A 4 19.70 -0.11 -16.15
C VAL A 4 19.17 0.27 -17.53
N SER A 5 18.86 -0.73 -18.37
CA SER A 5 18.42 -0.48 -19.74
C SER A 5 17.20 -1.32 -20.10
N GLY A 6 16.38 -0.79 -21.01
CA GLY A 6 15.19 -1.49 -21.51
C GLY A 6 14.02 -0.56 -21.74
N GLY A 7 12.81 -1.04 -21.49
CA GLY A 7 11.60 -0.22 -21.52
C GLY A 7 11.34 0.43 -20.17
N TYR A 8 11.54 1.71 -19.99
CA TYR A 8 11.21 2.41 -18.74
C TYR A 8 9.88 3.17 -18.83
N TYR A 9 9.11 3.11 -17.74
CA TYR A 9 7.81 3.80 -17.64
C TYR A 9 8.00 5.29 -17.32
N ASP A 10 7.57 6.18 -18.23
CA ASP A 10 7.75 7.64 -18.10
C ASP A 10 6.55 8.35 -17.40
N GLY A 11 5.56 7.58 -16.95
CA GLY A 11 4.30 8.07 -16.39
C GLY A 11 3.15 8.15 -17.41
N ARG A 12 3.41 7.75 -18.68
CA ARG A 12 2.39 7.68 -19.74
C ARG A 12 2.55 6.43 -20.60
N ARG A 13 3.78 6.01 -20.87
CA ARG A 13 4.12 4.88 -21.74
C ARG A 13 5.48 4.31 -21.38
N PHE A 14 5.77 3.13 -21.86
CA PHE A 14 7.13 2.60 -21.85
C PHE A 14 7.96 3.24 -22.97
N ARG A 15 9.12 3.76 -22.60
CA ARG A 15 10.14 4.26 -23.53
C ARG A 15 11.34 3.34 -23.51
N ARG A 16 11.86 2.98 -24.69
CA ARG A 16 13.10 2.23 -24.79
C ARG A 16 14.29 3.16 -24.51
N GLY A 17 15.21 2.70 -23.63
CA GLY A 17 16.40 3.50 -23.31
C GLY A 17 17.14 3.03 -22.07
N THR A 18 17.92 3.94 -21.51
CA THR A 18 18.71 3.75 -20.29
C THR A 18 18.25 4.71 -19.21
N VAL A 19 18.17 4.23 -17.99
CA VAL A 19 17.98 5.02 -16.76
C VAL A 19 19.25 4.94 -15.95
N GLY A 20 19.87 6.09 -15.68
CA GLY A 20 21.10 6.19 -14.86
C GLY A 20 20.86 7.02 -13.61
N TRP A 21 21.54 6.65 -12.53
CA TRP A 21 21.46 7.36 -11.25
C TRP A 21 22.81 7.46 -10.56
N GLU A 22 22.93 8.50 -9.72
CA GLU A 22 24.06 8.79 -8.87
C GLU A 22 23.56 9.41 -7.57
N ASP A 23 24.20 9.11 -6.45
CA ASP A 23 23.85 9.63 -5.12
C ASP A 23 22.35 9.52 -4.76
N GLY A 24 21.71 8.44 -5.20
CA GLY A 24 20.30 8.17 -4.90
C GLY A 24 19.30 8.95 -5.77
N VAL A 25 19.74 9.66 -6.80
CA VAL A 25 18.89 10.47 -7.70
C VAL A 25 19.06 10.00 -9.15
N ILE A 26 17.98 9.95 -9.91
CA ILE A 26 18.00 9.69 -11.35
C ILE A 26 18.60 10.94 -12.04
N VAL A 27 19.74 10.76 -12.69
CA VAL A 27 20.46 11.85 -13.37
C VAL A 27 20.34 11.79 -14.88
N GLU A 28 19.97 10.64 -15.44
CA GLU A 28 19.77 10.51 -16.89
C GLU A 28 18.63 9.57 -17.27
N THR A 29 17.97 9.89 -18.38
CA THR A 29 17.14 9.00 -19.17
C THR A 29 17.48 9.21 -20.65
N THR A 30 17.97 8.19 -21.34
CA THR A 30 18.42 8.29 -22.74
C THR A 30 17.69 7.30 -23.62
N SER A 31 17.67 7.51 -24.93
CA SER A 31 17.08 6.58 -25.91
C SER A 31 18.02 5.43 -26.27
N GLY A 32 19.31 5.53 -25.98
CA GLY A 32 20.30 4.49 -26.20
C GLY A 32 20.33 3.46 -25.07
N LEU A 33 20.73 2.23 -25.37
CA LEU A 33 20.96 1.19 -24.37
C LEU A 33 22.40 1.26 -23.87
N ALA A 34 22.62 1.20 -22.57
CA ALA A 34 23.96 1.11 -21.99
C ALA A 34 24.65 -0.19 -22.41
N ARG A 35 25.97 -0.14 -22.60
CA ARG A 35 26.78 -1.32 -22.98
C ARG A 35 26.76 -2.38 -21.89
N GLU A 36 26.89 -1.99 -20.62
CA GLU A 36 26.98 -2.88 -19.46
C GLU A 36 26.03 -2.40 -18.34
N PRO A 37 24.70 -2.55 -18.52
CA PRO A 37 23.75 -2.16 -17.46
C PRO A 37 23.72 -3.22 -16.35
N LEU A 38 23.37 -2.82 -15.12
CA LEU A 38 23.18 -3.73 -13.98
C LEU A 38 22.09 -4.77 -14.24
N ALA A 39 21.06 -4.39 -15.00
CA ALA A 39 19.97 -5.25 -15.43
C ALA A 39 19.33 -4.71 -16.70
N LYS A 40 18.66 -5.61 -17.47
CA LYS A 40 17.88 -5.26 -18.67
C LYS A 40 16.45 -5.75 -18.51
N GLY A 41 15.46 -4.98 -19.00
CA GLY A 41 14.06 -5.39 -19.01
C GLY A 41 13.06 -4.24 -18.93
N LEU A 42 11.86 -4.49 -18.40
CA LEU A 42 10.91 -3.43 -18.07
C LEU A 42 11.28 -2.77 -16.74
N ILE A 43 11.32 -1.45 -16.74
CA ILE A 43 11.75 -0.63 -15.60
C ILE A 43 10.56 0.24 -15.17
N ILE A 44 10.11 0.07 -13.93
CA ILE A 44 9.03 0.86 -13.35
C ILE A 44 9.47 1.44 -12.00
N PRO A 45 8.80 2.49 -11.49
CA PRO A 45 8.92 2.84 -10.08
C PRO A 45 8.44 1.70 -9.21
N PRO A 46 8.89 1.58 -7.95
CA PRO A 46 8.39 0.57 -7.04
C PRO A 46 6.88 0.70 -6.81
N LEU A 47 6.20 -0.42 -6.75
CA LEU A 47 4.78 -0.49 -6.44
C LEU A 47 4.51 -0.01 -5.00
N TRP A 48 3.31 0.55 -4.77
CA TRP A 48 2.86 1.02 -3.46
C TRP A 48 1.57 0.32 -3.05
N ASN A 49 1.66 -0.51 -2.04
CA ASN A 49 0.53 -1.20 -1.46
C ASN A 49 -0.26 -0.21 -0.58
N ALA A 50 -1.37 0.27 -1.10
CA ALA A 50 -2.12 1.38 -0.49
C ALA A 50 -2.96 0.97 0.73
N HIS A 51 -3.07 -0.33 1.02
CA HIS A 51 -3.79 -0.81 2.20
C HIS A 51 -3.33 -2.20 2.61
N THR A 52 -2.87 -2.34 3.84
CA THR A 52 -2.47 -3.61 4.45
C THR A 52 -2.89 -3.69 5.92
N HIS A 53 -3.05 -4.94 6.40
CA HIS A 53 -3.08 -5.31 7.80
C HIS A 53 -1.95 -6.32 8.07
N LEU A 54 -0.70 -5.83 8.11
CA LEU A 54 0.48 -6.71 8.21
C LEU A 54 0.51 -7.60 9.45
N GLY A 55 -0.12 -7.18 10.55
CA GLY A 55 -0.04 -7.92 11.81
C GLY A 55 -0.77 -9.24 11.79
N ASP A 56 -1.82 -9.36 11.00
CA ASP A 56 -2.57 -10.60 10.92
C ASP A 56 -1.86 -11.70 10.12
N ALA A 57 -0.74 -11.40 9.47
CA ALA A 57 0.17 -12.41 8.90
C ALA A 57 0.64 -13.47 9.93
N VAL A 58 0.45 -13.23 11.22
CA VAL A 58 0.69 -14.23 12.27
C VAL A 58 -0.35 -15.36 12.29
N VAL A 59 -1.49 -15.16 11.64
CA VAL A 59 -2.54 -16.19 11.46
C VAL A 59 -2.12 -17.11 10.33
N THR A 60 -1.80 -18.38 10.65
CA THR A 60 -1.25 -19.35 9.69
C THR A 60 -2.16 -20.56 9.44
N ARG A 61 -3.33 -20.60 10.07
CA ARG A 61 -4.29 -21.69 9.88
C ARG A 61 -5.18 -21.48 8.67
N GLU A 62 -5.80 -22.53 8.20
CA GLU A 62 -6.87 -22.45 7.21
C GLU A 62 -7.99 -21.52 7.69
N LEU A 63 -8.51 -20.72 6.76
CA LEU A 63 -9.52 -19.72 7.01
C LEU A 63 -10.82 -20.10 6.32
N SER A 64 -11.91 -20.09 7.08
CA SER A 64 -13.28 -20.15 6.58
C SER A 64 -14.18 -19.32 7.47
N GLY A 65 -15.16 -18.63 6.90
CA GLY A 65 -16.11 -17.80 7.65
C GLY A 65 -16.32 -16.43 7.01
N SER A 66 -17.21 -15.66 7.61
CA SER A 66 -17.59 -14.31 7.17
C SER A 66 -16.56 -13.26 7.58
N ILE A 67 -16.73 -12.03 7.08
CA ILE A 67 -15.95 -10.85 7.50
C ILE A 67 -16.07 -10.66 9.02
N GLU A 68 -17.28 -10.81 9.58
CA GLU A 68 -17.54 -10.67 11.01
C GLU A 68 -16.73 -11.67 11.84
N GLU A 69 -16.67 -12.90 11.39
CA GLU A 69 -15.99 -14.00 12.09
C GLU A 69 -14.47 -13.89 11.99
N LEU A 70 -13.95 -13.39 10.87
CA LEU A 70 -12.53 -13.37 10.60
C LEU A 70 -11.87 -12.02 10.91
N VAL A 71 -12.44 -10.89 10.49
CA VAL A 71 -11.72 -9.60 10.48
C VAL A 71 -12.39 -8.47 11.25
N ALA A 72 -13.73 -8.50 11.45
CA ALA A 72 -14.43 -7.39 12.08
C ALA A 72 -14.06 -7.22 13.58
N PRO A 73 -13.81 -5.96 14.03
CA PRO A 73 -13.55 -5.71 15.44
C PRO A 73 -14.85 -5.82 16.26
N PRO A 74 -14.77 -6.14 17.57
CA PRO A 74 -13.54 -6.54 18.30
C PRO A 74 -13.34 -8.06 18.32
N ARG A 75 -14.26 -8.86 17.77
CA ARG A 75 -14.36 -10.30 18.00
C ARG A 75 -13.84 -11.17 16.85
N GLY A 76 -13.54 -10.61 15.70
CA GLY A 76 -13.00 -11.34 14.56
C GLY A 76 -11.75 -12.16 14.95
N LEU A 77 -11.52 -13.25 14.23
CA LEU A 77 -10.40 -14.17 14.47
C LEU A 77 -9.07 -13.44 14.62
N LYS A 78 -8.78 -12.49 13.70
CA LYS A 78 -7.52 -11.75 13.73
C LYS A 78 -7.29 -11.03 15.05
N HIS A 79 -8.33 -10.42 15.63
CA HIS A 79 -8.23 -9.71 16.90
C HIS A 79 -7.93 -10.65 18.06
N ARG A 80 -8.59 -11.83 18.09
CA ARG A 80 -8.35 -12.86 19.11
C ARG A 80 -6.93 -13.42 19.03
N VAL A 81 -6.43 -13.66 17.81
CA VAL A 81 -5.06 -14.17 17.60
C VAL A 81 -4.03 -13.11 17.97
N LEU A 82 -4.18 -11.86 17.48
CA LEU A 82 -3.27 -10.76 17.79
C LEU A 82 -3.18 -10.48 19.31
N ALA A 83 -4.30 -10.60 20.04
CA ALA A 83 -4.31 -10.38 21.49
C ALA A 83 -3.51 -11.44 22.27
N ARG A 84 -3.36 -12.66 21.72
CA ARG A 84 -2.70 -13.80 22.37
C ARG A 84 -1.30 -14.11 21.82
N ALA A 85 -0.98 -13.62 20.63
CA ALA A 85 0.29 -13.89 19.99
C ALA A 85 1.46 -13.23 20.75
N ARG A 86 2.61 -13.93 20.79
CA ARG A 86 3.83 -13.35 21.33
C ARG A 86 4.32 -12.26 20.42
N ASP A 87 4.82 -11.17 20.98
CA ASP A 87 5.30 -10.01 20.22
C ASP A 87 6.32 -10.39 19.13
N GLN A 88 7.25 -11.29 19.45
CA GLN A 88 8.25 -11.78 18.51
C GLN A 88 7.65 -12.52 17.31
N ASP A 89 6.56 -13.27 17.52
CA ASP A 89 5.90 -14.00 16.41
C ASP A 89 5.18 -13.03 15.47
N VAL A 90 4.54 -11.99 16.03
CA VAL A 90 3.90 -10.92 15.26
C VAL A 90 4.95 -10.13 14.46
N ILE A 91 6.08 -9.77 15.08
CA ILE A 91 7.18 -9.06 14.40
C ILE A 91 7.73 -9.90 13.25
N ARG A 92 8.03 -11.20 13.48
CA ARG A 92 8.54 -12.10 12.44
C ARG A 92 7.54 -12.28 11.29
N ALA A 93 6.25 -12.40 11.60
CA ALA A 93 5.21 -12.54 10.58
C ALA A 93 5.09 -11.28 9.72
N MET A 94 5.01 -10.10 10.33
CA MET A 94 5.01 -8.82 9.62
C MET A 94 6.27 -8.63 8.77
N ARG A 95 7.44 -8.96 9.30
CA ARG A 95 8.70 -8.86 8.57
C ARG A 95 8.72 -9.78 7.35
N ARG A 96 8.27 -11.04 7.48
CA ARG A 96 8.12 -11.94 6.32
C ARG A 96 7.19 -11.37 5.26
N ALA A 97 6.03 -10.82 5.68
CA ALA A 97 5.09 -10.19 4.77
C ALA A 97 5.71 -8.99 4.03
N LEU A 98 6.46 -8.14 4.74
CA LEU A 98 7.18 -7.01 4.14
C LEU A 98 8.26 -7.46 3.15
N VAL A 99 9.05 -8.49 3.48
CA VAL A 99 10.06 -9.04 2.57
C VAL A 99 9.41 -9.69 1.35
N THR A 100 8.29 -10.37 1.51
CA THR A 100 7.51 -10.89 0.38
C THR A 100 7.05 -9.75 -0.53
N ALA A 101 6.53 -8.66 0.03
CA ALA A 101 6.14 -7.48 -0.74
C ALA A 101 7.33 -6.86 -1.50
N LEU A 102 8.49 -6.70 -0.83
CA LEU A 102 9.72 -6.19 -1.46
C LEU A 102 10.18 -7.09 -2.62
N ASN A 103 10.17 -8.42 -2.43
CA ASN A 103 10.53 -9.39 -3.47
C ASN A 103 9.53 -9.40 -4.63
N ALA A 104 8.32 -8.87 -4.43
CA ALA A 104 7.31 -8.62 -5.44
C ALA A 104 7.34 -7.19 -6.01
N GLY A 105 8.44 -6.44 -5.84
CA GLY A 105 8.62 -5.09 -6.38
C GLY A 105 7.87 -3.99 -5.64
N THR A 106 7.34 -4.26 -4.45
CA THR A 106 6.64 -3.26 -3.63
C THR A 106 7.65 -2.51 -2.76
N GLY A 107 7.86 -1.23 -3.03
CA GLY A 107 8.78 -0.37 -2.26
C GLY A 107 8.12 0.41 -1.14
N GLY A 108 6.78 0.50 -1.11
CA GLY A 108 6.03 1.20 -0.07
C GLY A 108 4.73 0.52 0.33
N VAL A 109 4.33 0.71 1.59
CA VAL A 109 3.08 0.17 2.15
C VAL A 109 2.37 1.20 3.00
N ILE A 110 1.04 1.16 3.03
CA ILE A 110 0.20 1.85 4.01
C ILE A 110 -0.43 0.77 4.90
N ASP A 111 -0.03 0.72 6.18
CA ASP A 111 -0.49 -0.31 7.11
C ASP A 111 -1.46 0.25 8.14
N PHE A 112 -2.65 -0.35 8.22
CA PHE A 112 -3.63 -0.08 9.27
C PHE A 112 -3.27 -0.92 10.49
N ARG A 113 -2.68 -0.25 11.50
CA ARG A 113 -2.08 -0.96 12.62
C ARG A 113 -2.98 -1.04 13.83
N GLU A 114 -3.51 -2.23 14.08
CA GLU A 114 -4.26 -2.57 15.29
C GLU A 114 -3.36 -2.62 16.53
N GLY A 115 -3.98 -2.55 17.72
CA GLY A 115 -3.31 -2.76 19.01
C GLY A 115 -2.65 -1.51 19.60
N GLY A 116 -3.11 -0.32 19.21
CA GLY A 116 -2.69 0.94 19.81
C GLY A 116 -1.17 1.15 19.71
N ILE A 117 -0.61 1.78 20.74
CA ILE A 117 0.85 2.06 20.83
C ILE A 117 1.69 0.76 20.79
N LYS A 118 1.18 -0.34 21.36
CA LYS A 118 1.88 -1.62 21.28
C LYS A 118 2.02 -2.07 19.83
N GLY A 119 0.92 -2.03 19.06
CA GLY A 119 0.92 -2.39 17.64
C GLY A 119 1.91 -1.57 16.82
N LEU A 120 2.00 -0.24 17.06
CA LEU A 120 2.99 0.64 16.42
C LEU A 120 4.44 0.21 16.71
N LYS A 121 4.75 -0.11 17.97
CA LYS A 121 6.09 -0.59 18.33
C LYS A 121 6.47 -1.86 17.58
N LEU A 122 5.52 -2.79 17.39
CA LEU A 122 5.76 -4.06 16.72
C LEU A 122 6.03 -3.86 15.22
N VAL A 123 5.23 -3.04 14.52
CA VAL A 123 5.44 -2.81 13.08
C VAL A 123 6.74 -2.05 12.81
N TYR A 124 7.09 -1.05 13.62
CA TYR A 124 8.37 -0.36 13.47
C TYR A 124 9.57 -1.28 13.71
N ARG A 125 9.46 -2.25 14.62
CA ARG A 125 10.50 -3.28 14.79
C ARG A 125 10.58 -4.20 13.58
N ALA A 126 9.45 -4.58 12.98
CA ALA A 126 9.43 -5.40 11.77
C ALA A 126 10.07 -4.69 10.56
N LEU A 127 9.98 -3.37 10.50
CA LEU A 127 10.54 -2.52 9.44
C LEU A 127 12.05 -2.27 9.58
N LEU A 128 12.65 -2.51 10.74
CA LEU A 128 14.07 -2.20 10.96
C LEU A 128 14.97 -2.86 9.91
N GLY A 129 15.80 -2.04 9.24
CA GLY A 129 16.77 -2.47 8.23
C GLY A 129 16.17 -2.92 6.89
N LEU A 130 14.85 -2.85 6.71
CA LEU A 130 14.22 -3.05 5.41
C LEU A 130 14.20 -1.75 4.60
N PRO A 131 14.42 -1.80 3.27
CA PRO A 131 14.34 -0.63 2.40
C PRO A 131 12.89 -0.29 2.04
N THR A 132 11.92 -0.68 2.86
CA THR A 132 10.50 -0.40 2.66
C THR A 132 10.16 0.97 3.23
N ARG A 133 9.49 1.79 2.44
CA ARG A 133 8.83 3.00 2.93
C ARG A 133 7.46 2.60 3.49
N ALA A 134 7.18 2.94 4.74
CA ALA A 134 5.91 2.62 5.35
C ALA A 134 5.23 3.88 5.88
N ALA A 135 3.95 4.05 5.53
CA ALA A 135 3.04 4.90 6.24
C ALA A 135 2.20 4.03 7.18
N VAL A 136 2.20 4.35 8.45
CA VAL A 136 1.49 3.57 9.46
C VAL A 136 0.32 4.38 10.02
N LEU A 137 -0.89 3.85 9.82
CA LEU A 137 -2.12 4.43 10.37
C LEU A 137 -2.52 3.64 11.61
N GLY A 138 -2.33 4.26 12.78
CA GLY A 138 -2.61 3.63 14.07
C GLY A 138 -4.11 3.52 14.34
N ARG A 139 -4.55 2.39 14.91
CA ARG A 139 -5.91 2.19 15.38
C ARG A 139 -5.93 2.23 16.90
N PRO A 140 -6.83 2.99 17.56
CA PRO A 140 -7.04 2.92 19.01
C PRO A 140 -7.35 1.49 19.46
N SER A 141 -7.07 1.18 20.72
CA SER A 141 -7.27 -0.16 21.28
C SER A 141 -8.74 -0.55 21.41
N GLY A 142 -9.65 0.43 21.48
CA GLY A 142 -11.09 0.23 21.56
C GLY A 142 -11.83 1.04 20.50
N LEU A 143 -13.16 0.87 20.45
CA LEU A 143 -14.05 1.63 19.56
C LEU A 143 -14.61 2.89 20.25
N THR A 144 -13.81 3.51 21.12
CA THR A 144 -14.14 4.74 21.84
C THR A 144 -12.98 5.73 21.75
N PHE A 145 -13.30 7.02 21.73
CA PHE A 145 -12.30 8.07 21.70
C PHE A 145 -11.70 8.30 23.09
N ASN A 146 -10.43 7.98 23.24
CA ASN A 146 -9.63 8.36 24.38
C ASN A 146 -8.56 9.37 23.93
N ARG A 147 -8.71 10.64 24.35
CA ARG A 147 -7.83 11.73 23.91
C ARG A 147 -6.36 11.44 24.22
N ARG A 148 -6.03 10.87 25.37
CA ARG A 148 -4.64 10.57 25.79
C ARG A 148 -4.02 9.51 24.88
N GLU A 149 -4.74 8.42 24.62
CA GLU A 149 -4.31 7.34 23.73
C GLU A 149 -4.13 7.84 22.29
N VAL A 150 -5.16 8.52 21.75
CA VAL A 150 -5.15 9.02 20.38
C VAL A 150 -4.05 10.04 20.16
N SER A 151 -3.83 10.96 21.11
CA SER A 151 -2.71 11.91 21.03
C SER A 151 -1.35 11.20 21.06
N ALA A 152 -1.21 10.11 21.82
CA ALA A 152 0.01 9.31 21.84
C ALA A 152 0.22 8.58 20.51
N LEU A 153 -0.83 8.01 19.91
CA LEU A 153 -0.79 7.40 18.58
C LEU A 153 -0.36 8.40 17.51
N LEU A 154 -1.02 9.56 17.44
CA LEU A 154 -0.75 10.59 16.42
C LEU A 154 0.68 11.17 16.49
N ARG A 155 1.31 11.15 17.68
CA ARG A 155 2.74 11.50 17.80
C ARG A 155 3.68 10.43 17.25
N ALA A 156 3.22 9.19 17.16
CA ALA A 156 4.04 8.01 16.83
C ALA A 156 3.77 7.42 15.45
N CYS A 157 2.72 7.88 14.73
CA CYS A 157 2.33 7.36 13.43
C CYS A 157 1.93 8.48 12.44
N ASP A 158 1.62 8.09 11.21
CA ASP A 158 1.31 9.02 10.12
C ASP A 158 -0.16 9.48 10.12
N GLY A 159 -1.02 8.75 10.83
CA GLY A 159 -2.44 9.06 10.92
C GLY A 159 -3.22 7.97 11.66
N ILE A 160 -4.53 8.03 11.52
CA ILE A 160 -5.47 7.07 12.08
C ILE A 160 -6.10 6.25 10.94
N GLY A 161 -6.09 4.92 11.09
CA GLY A 161 -6.77 3.99 10.20
C GLY A 161 -7.77 3.14 10.97
N VAL A 162 -9.05 3.25 10.66
CA VAL A 162 -10.11 2.56 11.41
C VAL A 162 -10.88 1.56 10.53
N SER A 163 -11.66 0.69 11.18
CA SER A 163 -12.66 -0.16 10.53
C SER A 163 -13.83 0.69 10.00
N SER A 164 -14.85 0.04 9.46
CA SER A 164 -16.04 0.70 8.91
C SER A 164 -16.69 1.70 9.86
N TYR A 165 -17.34 2.72 9.30
CA TYR A 165 -18.10 3.73 10.05
C TYR A 165 -19.14 3.09 10.98
N ILE A 166 -19.81 2.03 10.50
CA ILE A 166 -20.84 1.31 11.26
C ILE A 166 -20.30 0.50 12.46
N ASP A 167 -18.99 0.26 12.52
CA ASP A 167 -18.38 -0.44 13.67
C ASP A 167 -18.21 0.48 14.89
N TRP A 168 -18.31 1.80 14.70
CA TRP A 168 -18.06 2.80 15.74
C TRP A 168 -19.33 3.52 16.15
N PRO A 169 -19.46 3.88 17.43
CA PRO A 169 -20.43 4.92 17.80
C PRO A 169 -20.10 6.21 17.06
N ALA A 170 -21.05 6.76 16.29
CA ALA A 170 -20.82 7.88 15.37
C ALA A 170 -20.18 9.12 16.06
N GLY A 171 -20.59 9.43 17.30
CA GLY A 171 -20.01 10.54 18.06
C GLY A 171 -18.53 10.33 18.42
N GLU A 172 -18.13 9.08 18.68
CA GLU A 172 -16.73 8.74 19.02
C GLU A 172 -15.84 8.82 17.79
N LEU A 173 -16.33 8.37 16.65
CA LEU A 173 -15.60 8.41 15.39
C LEU A 173 -15.38 9.85 14.91
N ARG A 174 -16.40 10.72 15.05
CA ARG A 174 -16.28 12.17 14.75
C ARG A 174 -15.21 12.84 15.63
N LYS A 175 -15.18 12.55 16.94
CA LYS A 175 -14.13 13.06 17.85
C LYS A 175 -12.75 12.59 17.42
N LEU A 176 -12.62 11.31 17.02
CA LEU A 176 -11.36 10.72 16.58
C LEU A 176 -10.84 11.39 15.31
N ALA A 177 -11.68 11.53 14.29
CA ALA A 177 -11.36 12.18 13.02
C ALA A 177 -10.99 13.67 13.21
N ALA A 178 -11.79 14.40 14.01
CA ALA A 178 -11.53 15.81 14.34
C ALA A 178 -10.17 15.97 15.07
N HIS A 179 -9.84 15.07 15.99
CA HIS A 179 -8.57 15.12 16.70
C HIS A 179 -7.38 14.80 15.79
N ALA A 180 -7.52 13.89 14.84
CA ALA A 180 -6.51 13.63 13.81
C ALA A 180 -6.29 14.86 12.93
N ALA A 181 -7.37 15.49 12.45
CA ALA A 181 -7.32 16.72 11.66
C ALA A 181 -6.67 17.89 12.41
N GLN A 182 -7.00 18.11 13.70
CA GLN A 182 -6.36 19.12 14.54
C GLN A 182 -4.85 18.90 14.71
N ALA A 183 -4.41 17.64 14.69
CA ALA A 183 -3.01 17.26 14.74
C ALA A 183 -2.29 17.34 13.38
N GLY A 184 -2.99 17.74 12.29
CA GLY A 184 -2.46 17.73 10.92
C GLY A 184 -2.13 16.33 10.41
N LYS A 185 -2.85 15.31 10.88
CA LYS A 185 -2.61 13.89 10.56
C LYS A 185 -3.73 13.32 9.72
N SER A 186 -3.41 12.32 8.91
CA SER A 186 -4.34 11.62 8.05
C SER A 186 -5.38 10.82 8.84
N PHE A 187 -6.57 10.69 8.25
CA PHE A 187 -7.62 9.80 8.72
C PHE A 187 -8.12 8.97 7.54
N ALA A 188 -8.21 7.66 7.70
CA ALA A 188 -8.73 6.76 6.67
C ALA A 188 -9.61 5.67 7.31
N THR A 189 -10.59 5.19 6.55
CA THR A 189 -11.58 4.22 7.04
C THR A 189 -11.99 3.25 5.94
N HIS A 190 -12.37 2.04 6.33
CA HIS A 190 -13.12 1.14 5.46
C HIS A 190 -14.53 1.71 5.28
N CYS A 191 -15.12 1.52 4.11
CA CYS A 191 -16.44 2.02 3.80
C CYS A 191 -17.16 1.08 2.83
N SER A 192 -18.42 0.82 3.11
CA SER A 192 -19.32 0.05 2.26
C SER A 192 -18.74 -1.29 1.77
N GLU A 193 -18.01 -2.00 2.64
CA GLU A 193 -17.46 -3.32 2.32
C GLU A 193 -18.51 -4.43 2.49
N ARG A 194 -19.17 -4.48 3.65
CA ARG A 194 -20.17 -5.52 4.01
C ARG A 194 -21.58 -5.14 3.59
N VAL A 195 -21.92 -3.89 3.81
CA VAL A 195 -23.19 -3.27 3.51
C VAL A 195 -22.95 -1.83 3.06
N ARG A 196 -23.92 -1.23 2.43
CA ARG A 196 -23.87 0.21 2.11
C ARG A 196 -23.84 1.03 3.40
N GLU A 197 -22.98 2.03 3.46
CA GLU A 197 -22.90 3.00 4.55
C GLU A 197 -23.34 4.40 4.06
N ASP A 198 -23.73 5.26 5.00
CA ASP A 198 -24.07 6.65 4.71
C ASP A 198 -22.81 7.42 4.31
N ILE A 199 -22.66 7.66 3.02
CA ILE A 199 -21.46 8.29 2.46
C ILE A 199 -21.28 9.73 2.92
N ASP A 200 -22.37 10.49 3.13
CA ASP A 200 -22.28 11.88 3.59
C ASP A 200 -21.74 11.91 5.02
N ALA A 201 -22.22 11.03 5.90
CA ALA A 201 -21.68 10.88 7.25
C ALA A 201 -20.20 10.46 7.28
N VAL A 202 -19.78 9.63 6.32
CA VAL A 202 -18.37 9.22 6.18
C VAL A 202 -17.51 10.38 5.66
N LEU A 203 -17.98 11.15 4.66
CA LEU A 203 -17.26 12.29 4.09
C LEU A 203 -17.14 13.46 5.06
N GLU A 204 -18.10 13.65 5.99
CA GLU A 204 -17.98 14.61 7.10
C GLU A 204 -16.74 14.39 7.97
N LEU A 205 -16.24 13.16 8.05
CA LEU A 205 -14.99 12.83 8.75
C LEU A 205 -13.73 13.32 8.02
N LYS A 206 -13.87 13.82 6.79
CA LYS A 206 -12.77 14.27 5.91
C LYS A 206 -11.69 13.21 5.74
N PRO A 207 -12.05 12.00 5.29
CA PRO A 207 -11.07 10.94 5.09
C PRO A 207 -10.07 11.30 4.01
N THR A 208 -8.81 10.93 4.21
CA THR A 208 -7.75 11.07 3.21
C THR A 208 -7.95 10.10 2.04
N PHE A 209 -8.48 8.92 2.33
CA PHE A 209 -8.95 7.92 1.37
C PHE A 209 -9.94 6.96 2.04
N LEU A 210 -10.71 6.24 1.24
CA LEU A 210 -11.62 5.18 1.66
C LEU A 210 -11.11 3.82 1.18
N VAL A 211 -11.51 2.74 1.85
CA VAL A 211 -11.15 1.37 1.44
C VAL A 211 -12.42 0.60 1.08
N HIS A 212 -12.37 -0.19 0.01
CA HIS A 212 -13.36 -1.11 -0.55
C HIS A 212 -14.44 -0.47 -1.43
N MET A 213 -15.47 0.18 -0.88
CA MET A 213 -16.62 0.76 -1.60
C MET A 213 -17.41 -0.27 -2.45
N ILE A 214 -17.49 -1.52 -1.99
CA ILE A 214 -18.13 -2.65 -2.73
C ILE A 214 -19.64 -2.42 -2.90
N HIS A 215 -20.32 -2.01 -1.83
CA HIS A 215 -21.77 -1.81 -1.80
C HIS A 215 -22.21 -0.35 -2.02
N ALA A 216 -21.28 0.52 -2.46
CA ALA A 216 -21.60 1.91 -2.76
C ALA A 216 -22.56 2.01 -3.96
N THR A 217 -23.50 2.94 -3.91
CA THR A 217 -24.35 3.32 -5.04
C THR A 217 -23.61 4.26 -6.00
N ASP A 218 -24.15 4.50 -7.20
CA ASP A 218 -23.56 5.49 -8.13
C ASP A 218 -23.51 6.87 -7.51
N SER A 219 -24.57 7.28 -6.80
CA SER A 219 -24.60 8.54 -6.07
C SER A 219 -23.52 8.63 -4.98
N ASP A 220 -23.24 7.53 -4.25
CA ASP A 220 -22.16 7.51 -3.26
C ASP A 220 -20.79 7.71 -3.94
N LEU A 221 -20.59 7.10 -5.12
CA LEU A 221 -19.35 7.25 -5.89
C LEU A 221 -19.20 8.67 -6.46
N GLU A 222 -20.27 9.28 -6.95
CA GLU A 222 -20.30 10.68 -7.40
C GLU A 222 -19.90 11.63 -6.26
N ARG A 223 -20.45 11.43 -5.06
CA ARG A 223 -20.10 12.21 -3.86
C ARG A 223 -18.61 12.06 -3.49
N CYS A 224 -18.06 10.85 -3.59
CA CYS A 224 -16.63 10.62 -3.35
C CYS A 224 -15.76 11.34 -4.40
N ALA A 225 -16.15 11.30 -5.67
CA ALA A 225 -15.44 11.96 -6.76
C ALA A 225 -15.47 13.49 -6.62
N GLU A 226 -16.63 14.08 -6.29
CA GLU A 226 -16.79 15.52 -5.99
C GLU A 226 -15.89 15.96 -4.83
N ALA A 227 -15.83 15.13 -3.76
CA ALA A 227 -14.98 15.36 -2.61
C ALA A 227 -13.49 15.08 -2.91
N ARG A 228 -13.15 14.52 -4.08
CA ARG A 228 -11.81 14.10 -4.49
C ARG A 228 -11.15 13.14 -3.50
N VAL A 229 -11.94 12.25 -2.92
CA VAL A 229 -11.45 11.24 -1.99
C VAL A 229 -11.08 9.97 -2.76
N PRO A 230 -9.80 9.55 -2.77
CA PRO A 230 -9.38 8.31 -3.42
C PRO A 230 -10.02 7.08 -2.77
N VAL A 231 -10.17 6.02 -3.57
CA VAL A 231 -10.65 4.71 -3.08
C VAL A 231 -9.58 3.65 -3.28
N VAL A 232 -9.22 2.95 -2.21
CA VAL A 232 -8.35 1.77 -2.27
C VAL A 232 -9.21 0.54 -2.45
N ILE A 233 -8.95 -0.24 -3.48
CA ILE A 233 -9.59 -1.54 -3.68
C ILE A 233 -8.62 -2.67 -3.35
N CYS A 234 -9.15 -3.78 -2.85
CA CYS A 234 -8.40 -4.96 -2.43
C CYS A 234 -9.03 -6.23 -3.06
N PRO A 235 -8.93 -6.39 -4.40
CA PRO A 235 -9.68 -7.39 -5.14
C PRO A 235 -9.57 -8.81 -4.63
N ARG A 236 -8.38 -9.29 -4.26
CA ARG A 236 -8.17 -10.66 -3.80
C ARG A 236 -8.74 -10.91 -2.41
N SER A 237 -8.60 -9.92 -1.51
CA SER A 237 -9.21 -10.00 -0.19
C SER A 237 -10.73 -10.01 -0.29
N ASN A 238 -11.32 -9.12 -1.09
CA ASN A 238 -12.77 -9.09 -1.31
C ASN A 238 -13.28 -10.40 -1.95
N ALA A 239 -12.54 -10.96 -2.93
CA ALA A 239 -12.92 -12.22 -3.58
C ALA A 239 -12.93 -13.41 -2.62
N PHE A 240 -12.09 -13.43 -1.60
CA PHE A 240 -12.14 -14.45 -0.55
C PHE A 240 -13.49 -14.47 0.17
N PHE A 241 -14.15 -13.31 0.31
CA PHE A 241 -15.48 -13.17 0.88
C PHE A 241 -16.62 -13.21 -0.17
N GLY A 242 -16.33 -13.65 -1.39
CA GLY A 242 -17.33 -13.75 -2.47
C GLY A 242 -17.71 -12.42 -3.12
N MET A 243 -16.93 -11.36 -2.90
CA MET A 243 -17.19 -10.02 -3.43
C MET A 243 -16.09 -9.60 -4.42
N THR A 244 -16.42 -8.69 -5.33
CA THR A 244 -15.42 -8.11 -6.24
C THR A 244 -15.70 -6.63 -6.48
N PRO A 245 -14.68 -5.76 -6.41
CA PRO A 245 -14.85 -4.35 -6.75
C PRO A 245 -15.18 -4.17 -8.25
N ASP A 246 -16.03 -3.21 -8.55
CA ASP A 246 -16.32 -2.82 -9.94
C ASP A 246 -15.36 -1.70 -10.39
N VAL A 247 -14.16 -2.12 -10.82
CA VAL A 247 -13.10 -1.20 -11.23
C VAL A 247 -13.54 -0.25 -12.35
N PRO A 248 -14.17 -0.73 -13.47
CA PRO A 248 -14.67 0.16 -14.52
C PRO A 248 -15.68 1.19 -14.00
N ARG A 249 -16.56 0.82 -13.08
CA ARG A 249 -17.56 1.70 -12.48
C ARG A 249 -16.94 2.82 -11.65
N LEU A 250 -15.99 2.48 -10.78
CA LEU A 250 -15.24 3.45 -9.97
C LEU A 250 -14.52 4.50 -10.86
N LEU A 251 -13.85 4.04 -11.91
CA LEU A 251 -13.13 4.92 -12.84
C LEU A 251 -14.09 5.81 -13.65
N ARG A 252 -15.25 5.28 -14.11
CA ARG A 252 -16.27 6.08 -14.79
C ARG A 252 -16.87 7.16 -13.90
N ALA A 253 -16.99 6.91 -12.60
CA ALA A 253 -17.41 7.93 -11.63
C ALA A 253 -16.35 9.03 -11.38
N GLY A 254 -15.15 8.91 -11.98
CA GLY A 254 -14.07 9.89 -11.82
C GLY A 254 -13.25 9.71 -10.54
N ILE A 255 -13.37 8.57 -9.87
CA ILE A 255 -12.63 8.28 -8.63
C ILE A 255 -11.17 7.95 -8.97
N GLU A 256 -10.23 8.53 -8.21
CA GLU A 256 -8.85 8.07 -8.19
C GLU A 256 -8.77 6.75 -7.43
N VAL A 257 -8.50 5.65 -8.15
CA VAL A 257 -8.42 4.31 -7.56
C VAL A 257 -6.98 3.95 -7.25
N TRP A 258 -6.74 3.43 -6.05
CA TRP A 258 -5.48 2.85 -5.60
C TRP A 258 -5.64 1.36 -5.35
N LEU A 259 -4.52 0.61 -5.35
CA LEU A 259 -4.52 -0.83 -5.16
C LEU A 259 -3.87 -1.21 -3.83
N GLY A 260 -4.56 -2.05 -3.05
CA GLY A 260 -4.11 -2.60 -1.77
C GLY A 260 -4.30 -4.12 -1.71
N THR A 261 -3.64 -4.79 -0.78
CA THR A 261 -3.78 -6.25 -0.60
C THR A 261 -4.58 -6.64 0.64
N ASP A 262 -4.85 -5.68 1.53
CA ASP A 262 -5.63 -5.83 2.75
C ASP A 262 -5.00 -6.86 3.73
N ASN A 263 -5.78 -7.80 4.25
CA ASN A 263 -5.39 -8.75 5.28
C ASN A 263 -4.30 -9.72 4.81
N ALA A 264 -3.11 -9.64 5.41
CA ALA A 264 -1.98 -10.50 5.07
C ALA A 264 -2.20 -11.97 5.45
N MET A 265 -3.17 -12.27 6.31
CA MET A 265 -3.60 -13.63 6.58
C MET A 265 -4.42 -14.25 5.45
N ILE A 266 -5.08 -13.43 4.62
CA ILE A 266 -5.93 -13.86 3.49
C ILE A 266 -5.14 -13.80 2.19
N SER A 267 -4.46 -12.68 1.94
CA SER A 267 -3.78 -12.40 0.68
C SER A 267 -2.31 -12.10 0.92
N THR A 268 -1.43 -12.87 0.26
CA THR A 268 -0.01 -12.52 0.22
C THR A 268 0.15 -11.07 -0.25
N PRO A 269 0.96 -10.21 0.41
CA PRO A 269 1.09 -8.80 0.07
C PRO A 269 1.94 -8.57 -1.20
N SER A 270 1.55 -9.21 -2.30
CA SER A 270 2.13 -9.06 -3.64
C SER A 270 1.21 -8.24 -4.53
N LEU A 271 1.64 -7.02 -4.87
CA LEU A 271 0.88 -6.19 -5.80
C LEU A 271 0.91 -6.72 -7.24
N LEU A 272 1.90 -7.53 -7.62
CA LEU A 272 1.87 -8.19 -8.94
C LEU A 272 0.65 -9.10 -9.07
N ARG A 273 0.39 -9.93 -8.07
CA ARG A 273 -0.80 -10.80 -8.03
C ARG A 273 -2.09 -10.00 -7.92
N GLU A 274 -2.07 -8.90 -7.21
CA GLU A 274 -3.23 -8.02 -7.09
C GLU A 274 -3.57 -7.33 -8.41
N MET A 275 -2.55 -6.82 -9.13
CA MET A 275 -2.70 -6.20 -10.44
C MET A 275 -3.26 -7.20 -11.47
N GLU A 276 -2.73 -8.40 -11.52
CA GLU A 276 -3.20 -9.46 -12.43
C GLU A 276 -4.66 -9.80 -12.14
N PHE A 277 -5.00 -9.99 -10.87
CA PHE A 277 -6.37 -10.30 -10.46
C PHE A 277 -7.33 -9.13 -10.72
N ALA A 278 -6.95 -7.89 -10.37
CA ALA A 278 -7.73 -6.69 -10.67
C ALA A 278 -8.02 -6.55 -12.17
N TYR A 279 -7.03 -6.80 -13.02
CA TYR A 279 -7.21 -6.77 -14.46
C TYR A 279 -8.24 -7.81 -14.94
N ARG A 280 -8.18 -9.06 -14.43
CA ARG A 280 -9.12 -10.12 -14.79
C ARG A 280 -10.55 -9.80 -14.41
N ILE A 281 -10.79 -9.36 -13.15
CA ILE A 281 -12.15 -9.02 -12.72
C ILE A 281 -12.71 -7.80 -13.45
N ALA A 282 -11.85 -6.81 -13.78
CA ALA A 282 -12.27 -5.67 -14.59
C ALA A 282 -12.76 -6.10 -15.98
N ARG A 283 -12.12 -7.11 -16.61
CA ARG A 283 -12.54 -7.67 -17.91
C ARG A 283 -13.97 -8.23 -17.90
N LEU A 284 -14.43 -8.75 -16.77
CA LEU A 284 -15.80 -9.26 -16.61
C LEU A 284 -16.87 -8.14 -16.68
N ARG A 285 -16.45 -6.87 -16.56
CA ARG A 285 -17.32 -5.69 -16.48
C ARG A 285 -17.00 -4.61 -17.53
N GLY A 286 -16.51 -5.04 -18.70
CA GLY A 286 -16.15 -4.14 -19.81
C GLY A 286 -14.67 -3.82 -19.92
N GLY A 287 -13.87 -4.10 -18.89
CA GLY A 287 -12.42 -3.96 -18.91
C GLY A 287 -11.92 -2.53 -18.67
N VAL A 288 -10.63 -2.44 -18.36
CA VAL A 288 -9.88 -1.20 -18.25
C VAL A 288 -8.53 -1.36 -18.95
N PRO A 289 -7.88 -0.27 -19.39
CA PRO A 289 -6.53 -0.35 -19.95
C PRO A 289 -5.54 -0.96 -18.93
N ALA A 290 -4.63 -1.81 -19.39
CA ALA A 290 -3.60 -2.40 -18.52
C ALA A 290 -2.71 -1.34 -17.85
N MET A 291 -2.50 -0.19 -18.50
CA MET A 291 -1.82 0.97 -17.95
C MET A 291 -2.50 1.47 -16.66
N GLU A 292 -3.84 1.53 -16.66
CA GLU A 292 -4.60 2.02 -15.50
C GLU A 292 -4.39 1.12 -14.28
N ILE A 293 -4.29 -0.20 -14.48
CA ILE A 293 -3.98 -1.15 -13.40
C ILE A 293 -2.58 -0.89 -12.81
N LEU A 294 -1.59 -0.60 -13.65
CA LEU A 294 -0.26 -0.20 -13.16
C LEU A 294 -0.34 1.12 -12.37
N GLU A 295 -1.04 2.12 -12.91
CA GLU A 295 -1.22 3.41 -12.24
C GLU A 295 -1.85 3.25 -10.85
N MET A 296 -2.88 2.40 -10.71
CA MET A 296 -3.52 2.10 -9.42
C MET A 296 -2.51 1.53 -8.41
N ALA A 297 -1.56 0.71 -8.86
CA ALA A 297 -0.53 0.13 -8.02
C ALA A 297 0.64 1.09 -7.69
N LEU A 298 0.74 2.22 -8.37
CA LEU A 298 1.76 3.26 -8.14
C LEU A 298 1.23 4.43 -7.30
N ARG A 299 -0.07 4.75 -7.42
CA ARG A 299 -0.69 5.95 -6.85
C ARG A 299 -0.68 6.00 -5.32
N GLY A 300 -0.62 4.87 -4.62
CA GLY A 300 -0.52 4.84 -3.16
C GLY A 300 0.66 5.67 -2.60
N ARG A 301 1.71 5.92 -3.41
CA ARG A 301 2.81 6.83 -3.07
C ARG A 301 2.34 8.26 -2.78
N ARG A 302 1.23 8.69 -3.37
CA ARG A 302 0.66 10.04 -3.16
C ARG A 302 0.21 10.30 -1.72
N PHE A 303 -0.01 9.24 -0.95
CA PHE A 303 -0.29 9.39 0.47
C PHE A 303 0.87 10.04 1.24
N VAL A 304 2.12 9.69 0.91
CA VAL A 304 3.32 10.23 1.58
C VAL A 304 3.91 11.43 0.84
N ASP A 305 3.64 11.55 -0.45
CA ASP A 305 4.09 12.65 -1.31
C ASP A 305 2.98 12.97 -2.33
N PRO A 306 2.06 13.90 -2.02
CA PRO A 306 0.95 14.24 -2.90
C PRO A 306 1.37 14.72 -4.31
N LYS A 307 2.62 15.16 -4.47
CA LYS A 307 3.20 15.59 -5.76
C LYS A 307 3.95 14.47 -6.48
N ALA A 308 4.02 13.27 -5.90
CA ALA A 308 4.72 12.15 -6.51
C ALA A 308 4.16 11.84 -7.89
N THR A 309 5.05 11.72 -8.86
CA THR A 309 4.72 11.23 -10.20
C THR A 309 4.84 9.70 -10.22
N THR A 310 4.05 9.06 -11.08
CA THR A 310 4.09 7.61 -11.28
C THR A 310 5.14 7.18 -12.32
N GLY A 311 5.86 8.13 -12.94
CA GLY A 311 6.86 7.87 -13.97
C GLY A 311 8.30 8.06 -13.52
N ILE A 312 9.21 7.41 -14.22
CA ILE A 312 10.66 7.57 -14.07
C ILE A 312 11.09 8.87 -14.79
N ARG A 313 11.72 9.78 -14.06
CA ARG A 313 12.19 11.09 -14.59
C ARG A 313 13.50 11.50 -13.94
N VAL A 314 14.31 12.26 -14.65
CA VAL A 314 15.49 12.92 -14.09
C VAL A 314 15.07 13.82 -12.93
N GLY A 315 15.84 13.80 -11.84
CA GLY A 315 15.54 14.50 -10.58
C GLY A 315 14.71 13.71 -9.59
N ASN A 316 14.07 12.60 -9.99
CA ASN A 316 13.35 11.73 -9.06
C ASN A 316 14.34 10.89 -8.22
N PRO A 317 13.96 10.46 -7.02
CA PRO A 317 14.70 9.44 -6.28
C PRO A 317 14.93 8.20 -7.15
N ALA A 318 16.12 7.62 -7.06
CA ALA A 318 16.46 6.38 -7.74
C ALA A 318 15.83 5.17 -7.00
N ASP A 319 14.52 5.06 -7.16
CA ASP A 319 13.70 3.95 -6.69
C ASP A 319 13.14 3.26 -7.95
N LEU A 320 13.59 2.04 -8.24
CA LEU A 320 13.30 1.33 -9.49
C LEU A 320 13.09 -0.17 -9.24
N VAL A 321 12.26 -0.78 -10.07
CA VAL A 321 12.14 -2.24 -10.20
C VAL A 321 12.37 -2.60 -11.66
N VAL A 322 13.23 -3.58 -11.91
CA VAL A 322 13.56 -4.08 -13.24
C VAL A 322 13.06 -5.51 -13.39
N PHE A 323 12.19 -5.74 -14.35
CA PHE A 323 11.67 -7.06 -14.71
C PHE A 323 12.42 -7.58 -15.94
N ALA A 324 13.19 -8.66 -15.79
CA ALA A 324 13.86 -9.36 -16.89
C ALA A 324 12.85 -10.31 -17.56
N LEU A 325 12.00 -9.75 -18.40
CA LEU A 325 11.04 -10.53 -19.19
C LEU A 325 11.73 -11.13 -20.44
N PRO A 326 11.23 -12.26 -20.98
CA PRO A 326 11.73 -12.83 -22.22
C PRO A 326 11.75 -11.81 -23.36
N ASP A 327 12.67 -11.99 -24.32
CA ASP A 327 12.79 -11.09 -25.47
C ASP A 327 11.47 -10.96 -26.25
N GLY A 328 11.16 -9.73 -26.66
CA GLY A 328 9.94 -9.39 -27.40
C GLY A 328 9.46 -7.97 -27.17
N GLU A 329 8.29 -7.65 -27.67
CA GLU A 329 7.62 -6.39 -27.36
C GLU A 329 7.07 -6.43 -25.94
N HIS A 330 7.63 -5.62 -25.09
CA HIS A 330 7.24 -5.51 -23.68
C HIS A 330 6.38 -4.27 -23.46
N GLY A 331 5.29 -4.44 -22.75
CA GLY A 331 4.38 -3.36 -22.39
C GLY A 331 3.58 -3.69 -21.13
N PHE A 332 2.52 -2.94 -20.90
CA PHE A 332 1.67 -3.11 -19.71
C PHE A 332 1.11 -4.54 -19.58
N ALA A 333 0.70 -5.17 -20.68
CA ALA A 333 0.20 -6.55 -20.68
C ALA A 333 1.28 -7.57 -20.28
N SER A 334 2.54 -7.34 -20.64
CA SER A 334 3.65 -8.20 -20.22
C SER A 334 3.89 -8.07 -18.71
N LEU A 335 3.85 -6.85 -18.19
CA LEU A 335 3.98 -6.59 -16.75
C LEU A 335 2.88 -7.26 -15.92
N LEU A 336 1.62 -7.26 -16.41
CA LEU A 336 0.50 -7.91 -15.71
C LEU A 336 0.62 -9.46 -15.68
N ARG A 337 1.48 -10.04 -16.51
CA ARG A 337 1.80 -11.48 -16.48
C ARG A 337 3.10 -11.80 -15.77
N ALA A 338 3.85 -10.78 -15.36
CA ALA A 338 5.10 -10.95 -14.63
C ALA A 338 4.87 -11.57 -13.23
N VAL A 339 5.81 -12.36 -12.82
CA VAL A 339 5.85 -12.99 -11.49
C VAL A 339 7.07 -12.50 -10.72
N GLU A 340 7.11 -12.80 -9.43
CA GLU A 340 8.21 -12.37 -8.56
C GLU A 340 9.60 -12.83 -9.06
N ALA A 341 9.68 -13.99 -9.71
CA ALA A 341 10.91 -14.53 -10.29
C ALA A 341 11.46 -13.71 -11.47
N ASP A 342 10.63 -12.90 -12.12
CA ASP A 342 11.03 -12.03 -13.23
C ASP A 342 11.74 -10.76 -12.74
N ILE A 343 11.72 -10.47 -11.44
CA ILE A 343 12.37 -9.27 -10.89
C ILE A 343 13.89 -9.49 -10.81
N ALA A 344 14.61 -8.88 -11.73
CA ALA A 344 16.07 -8.95 -11.80
C ALA A 344 16.77 -8.00 -10.82
N LEU A 345 16.15 -6.86 -10.52
CA LEU A 345 16.77 -5.81 -9.70
C LEU A 345 15.69 -4.95 -9.02
N VAL A 346 15.95 -4.62 -7.75
CA VAL A 346 15.22 -3.58 -7.01
C VAL A 346 16.23 -2.52 -6.58
N VAL A 347 15.95 -1.28 -6.88
CA VAL A 347 16.75 -0.11 -6.45
C VAL A 347 15.92 0.69 -5.46
N SER A 348 16.47 0.98 -4.30
CA SER A 348 15.83 1.80 -3.27
C SER A 348 16.82 2.80 -2.71
N GLY A 349 16.50 4.09 -2.86
CA GLY A 349 17.41 5.18 -2.50
C GLY A 349 18.76 5.08 -3.22
N GLY A 350 18.78 4.61 -4.46
CA GLY A 350 19.97 4.40 -5.26
C GLY A 350 20.75 3.11 -4.99
N ILE A 351 20.38 2.34 -3.96
CA ILE A 351 21.06 1.08 -3.62
C ILE A 351 20.38 -0.08 -4.37
N ALA A 352 21.13 -0.69 -5.29
CA ALA A 352 20.67 -1.82 -6.09
C ALA A 352 20.80 -3.15 -5.32
N ARG A 353 19.76 -4.00 -5.39
CA ARG A 353 19.70 -5.31 -4.76
C ARG A 353 19.03 -6.31 -5.70
N ARG A 354 19.50 -7.55 -5.69
CA ARG A 354 18.89 -8.66 -6.43
C ARG A 354 18.01 -9.49 -5.48
N PRO A 355 16.73 -9.75 -5.81
CA PRO A 355 15.91 -10.69 -5.07
C PRO A 355 16.45 -12.13 -5.19
N PRO A 356 16.12 -13.03 -4.23
CA PRO A 356 15.33 -12.76 -3.04
C PRO A 356 16.10 -12.01 -1.95
N LEU A 357 15.44 -11.06 -1.29
CA LEU A 357 15.99 -10.38 -0.13
C LEU A 357 15.84 -11.26 1.12
N PRO A 358 16.82 -11.26 2.05
CA PRO A 358 16.73 -12.06 3.26
C PRO A 358 15.60 -11.60 4.20
N SER A 359 14.90 -12.55 4.80
CA SER A 359 13.81 -12.29 5.76
C SER A 359 14.30 -12.17 7.21
N GLU A 360 15.57 -12.50 7.49
CA GLU A 360 16.13 -12.46 8.84
C GLU A 360 16.55 -11.03 9.24
N GLU A 361 16.45 -10.72 10.54
CA GLU A 361 16.98 -9.46 11.07
C GLU A 361 18.52 -9.46 10.96
N PRO A 362 19.16 -8.34 10.54
CA PRO A 362 20.61 -8.23 10.63
C PRO A 362 21.04 -8.36 12.09
N THR A 363 21.83 -9.39 12.40
CA THR A 363 22.45 -9.56 13.70
C THR A 363 23.41 -8.39 13.95
N GLY A 364 23.04 -7.47 14.83
CA GLY A 364 23.95 -6.41 15.31
C GLY A 364 23.64 -4.99 14.86
N THR A 365 22.43 -4.49 15.04
CA THR A 365 22.15 -3.07 14.85
C THR A 365 22.28 -2.26 16.15
N LYS A 366 23.27 -1.36 16.17
CA LYS A 366 23.34 -0.25 17.13
C LYS A 366 22.04 0.55 17.04
N ARG A 367 21.47 0.87 18.20
CA ARG A 367 20.25 1.69 18.34
C ARG A 367 20.38 2.99 17.54
N LEU A 368 19.63 3.11 16.43
CA LEU A 368 19.45 4.37 15.74
C LEU A 368 18.50 5.25 16.58
N ARG A 369 18.99 6.42 16.97
CA ARG A 369 18.17 7.47 17.62
C ARG A 369 17.16 8.01 16.60
N PRO A 370 15.92 8.35 17.02
CA PRO A 370 14.94 8.95 16.10
C PRO A 370 15.49 10.29 15.58
N ARG A 371 15.39 10.50 14.28
CA ARG A 371 15.70 11.79 13.65
C ARG A 371 14.77 12.86 14.22
N ARG A 372 15.35 13.89 14.84
CA ARG A 372 14.64 15.13 15.20
C ARG A 372 14.11 15.77 13.91
N ALA A 373 12.81 16.10 13.90
CA ALA A 373 12.23 16.95 12.89
C ALA A 373 13.02 18.27 12.80
N GLN A 374 13.60 18.57 11.65
CA GLN A 374 14.13 19.89 11.37
C GLN A 374 12.95 20.86 11.28
N ARG A 375 12.85 21.76 12.23
CA ARG A 375 12.01 22.95 12.14
C ARG A 375 12.60 23.82 11.04
N THR A 376 11.91 23.94 9.93
CA THR A 376 12.11 25.05 9.01
C THR A 376 11.39 26.26 9.59
N SER A 377 12.15 27.19 10.15
CA SER A 377 11.72 28.57 10.37
C SER A 377 11.76 29.31 9.04
N ARG A 378 10.65 29.71 8.58
CA ARG A 378 10.18 30.97 7.96
C ARG A 378 8.95 30.70 7.12
#